data_f4f844da10df120092678d7df941231b
#
_entry.id   f4f844da10df120092678d7df941231b
#
_cell.length_a   1.000
_cell.length_b   1.000
_cell.length_c   1.000
_cell.angle_alpha   90.00
_cell.angle_beta   90.00
_cell.angle_gamma   90.00
#
_symmetry.space_group_name_H-M   'P 1'
#
loop_
_entity.id
_entity.type
_entity.pdbx_description
1 polymer ?
#
loop_
_entity_poly.entity_id
_entity_poly.type
_entity_poly.pdbx_seq_one_letter_code
_entity_poly.pdbx_strand_id
1 'polypeptide(L)'
;MKCVSCAADLPAGSLFCPQCGAKLGAVPASAAPGTEPEQPIWEDRYSFLADAHLWILWSLFAGAALFAALKWLKLGEAWMRWVYVGAVLLPALWLLLSSIIRRISVRYRLSTHRLFKEEGILSRRISEIELMRVDDLSVSQNLIQRVFDIGVVTLMTTDTTDPRLEIHGIRHPVQVKEHIRAQVQKRRSRTLNVESL
;
A
#
# COMPACT_ATOMS: atom_id res chain seq x y z
N MET A 1 -4.55 -1.15 -50.75
CA MET A 1 -5.43 -0.09 -50.18
C MET A 1 -5.21 1.19 -50.96
N LYS A 2 -6.24 2.05 -51.12
CA LYS A 2 -6.06 3.35 -51.76
C LYS A 2 -5.93 4.47 -50.76
N CYS A 3 -5.03 5.40 -51.00
CA CYS A 3 -4.83 6.58 -50.18
C CYS A 3 -6.07 7.48 -50.21
N VAL A 4 -6.55 7.94 -49.06
CA VAL A 4 -7.73 8.83 -48.96
C VAL A 4 -7.45 10.24 -49.50
N SER A 5 -6.18 10.68 -49.51
CA SER A 5 -5.79 12.03 -49.97
C SER A 5 -5.35 12.10 -51.42
N CYS A 6 -4.75 11.06 -52.02
CA CYS A 6 -4.23 11.10 -53.39
C CYS A 6 -4.61 9.89 -54.24
N ALA A 7 -5.46 8.99 -53.74
CA ALA A 7 -5.96 7.78 -54.40
C ALA A 7 -4.88 6.79 -54.91
N ALA A 8 -3.60 6.96 -54.55
CA ALA A 8 -2.52 6.06 -54.93
C ALA A 8 -2.68 4.68 -54.30
N ASP A 9 -2.29 3.63 -54.99
CA ASP A 9 -2.31 2.27 -54.48
C ASP A 9 -1.18 2.07 -53.43
N LEU A 10 -1.55 1.55 -52.30
CA LEU A 10 -0.68 1.39 -51.15
C LEU A 10 -0.49 -0.09 -50.79
N PRO A 11 0.74 -0.53 -50.47
CA PRO A 11 0.95 -1.85 -49.90
C PRO A 11 0.24 -1.97 -48.55
N ALA A 12 -0.23 -3.18 -48.23
CA ALA A 12 -0.91 -3.47 -46.99
C ALA A 12 0.04 -3.21 -45.78
N GLY A 13 -0.40 -2.39 -44.80
CA GLY A 13 0.38 -2.07 -43.61
C GLY A 13 1.18 -0.76 -43.67
N SER A 14 1.10 0.04 -44.73
CA SER A 14 1.78 1.33 -44.79
C SER A 14 1.18 2.36 -43.83
N LEU A 15 2.01 2.93 -42.96
CA LEU A 15 1.63 3.99 -42.01
C LEU A 15 1.55 5.38 -42.64
N PHE A 16 2.24 5.58 -43.77
CA PHE A 16 2.30 6.84 -44.51
C PHE A 16 2.19 6.56 -46.00
N CYS A 17 1.56 7.46 -46.74
CA CYS A 17 1.52 7.39 -48.17
C CYS A 17 2.88 7.82 -48.78
N PRO A 18 3.56 6.99 -49.57
CA PRO A 18 4.85 7.36 -50.16
C PRO A 18 4.75 8.47 -51.20
N GLN A 19 3.56 8.72 -51.77
CA GLN A 19 3.36 9.77 -52.79
C GLN A 19 2.98 11.13 -52.20
N CYS A 20 2.14 11.21 -51.16
CA CYS A 20 1.66 12.49 -50.62
C CYS A 20 2.02 12.72 -49.15
N GLY A 21 2.68 11.77 -48.48
CA GLY A 21 3.07 11.89 -47.05
C GLY A 21 1.90 11.84 -46.07
N ALA A 22 0.66 11.66 -46.54
CA ALA A 22 -0.48 11.61 -45.63
C ALA A 22 -0.42 10.41 -44.69
N LYS A 23 -0.69 10.63 -43.39
CA LYS A 23 -0.86 9.56 -42.40
C LYS A 23 -2.09 8.72 -42.74
N LEU A 24 -1.89 7.46 -43.01
CA LEU A 24 -2.94 6.50 -43.33
C LEU A 24 -3.41 5.76 -42.10
N GLY A 25 -4.24 6.43 -41.35
CA GLY A 25 -4.82 5.84 -40.15
C GLY A 25 -3.87 5.88 -38.95
N ALA A 26 -4.40 6.33 -37.82
CA ALA A 26 -3.85 5.92 -36.54
C ALA A 26 -4.12 4.41 -36.43
N VAL A 27 -3.09 3.60 -36.63
CA VAL A 27 -3.07 2.31 -35.96
C VAL A 27 -3.31 2.67 -34.51
N PRO A 28 -4.40 2.21 -33.85
CA PRO A 28 -4.49 2.35 -32.41
C PRO A 28 -3.13 1.87 -31.91
N ALA A 29 -2.43 2.71 -31.13
CA ALA A 29 -1.09 2.39 -30.63
C ALA A 29 -1.18 0.97 -30.12
N SER A 30 -0.80 0.01 -30.97
CA SER A 30 -0.72 -1.38 -30.63
C SER A 30 0.24 -1.38 -29.47
N ALA A 31 -0.30 -1.63 -28.27
CA ALA A 31 0.47 -1.76 -27.06
C ALA A 31 1.71 -2.58 -27.44
N ALA A 32 2.89 -2.05 -27.15
CA ALA A 32 4.13 -2.72 -27.45
C ALA A 32 3.98 -4.19 -27.03
N PRO A 33 4.37 -5.16 -27.85
CA PRO A 33 4.12 -6.57 -27.56
C PRO A 33 4.72 -6.89 -26.19
N GLY A 34 3.86 -7.12 -25.19
CA GLY A 34 4.28 -7.45 -23.82
C GLY A 34 3.73 -6.56 -22.71
N THR A 35 3.11 -5.43 -22.99
CA THR A 35 2.56 -4.56 -21.93
C THR A 35 1.07 -4.85 -21.74
N GLU A 36 0.76 -5.92 -21.00
CA GLU A 36 -0.60 -6.04 -20.46
C GLU A 36 -0.92 -4.78 -19.65
N PRO A 37 -2.11 -4.20 -19.78
CA PRO A 37 -2.50 -3.04 -19.00
C PRO A 37 -2.36 -3.36 -17.51
N GLU A 38 -1.71 -2.46 -16.78
CA GLU A 38 -1.50 -2.60 -15.35
C GLU A 38 -2.85 -2.60 -14.63
N GLN A 39 -3.17 -3.71 -13.97
CA GLN A 39 -4.42 -3.87 -13.26
C GLN A 39 -4.17 -3.85 -11.75
N PRO A 40 -4.96 -3.10 -10.98
CA PRO A 40 -4.90 -3.17 -9.53
C PRO A 40 -5.44 -4.55 -9.07
N ILE A 41 -4.67 -5.25 -8.24
CA ILE A 41 -5.01 -6.57 -7.71
C ILE A 41 -5.51 -6.45 -6.28
N TRP A 42 -4.85 -5.62 -5.50
CA TRP A 42 -5.14 -5.45 -4.10
C TRP A 42 -4.81 -4.03 -3.67
N GLU A 43 -5.68 -3.47 -2.83
CA GLU A 43 -5.50 -2.16 -2.20
C GLU A 43 -5.92 -2.26 -0.73
N ASP A 44 -5.08 -1.74 0.16
CA ASP A 44 -5.39 -1.67 1.59
C ASP A 44 -4.79 -0.42 2.22
N ARG A 45 -5.25 -0.14 3.44
CA ARG A 45 -4.79 0.99 4.24
C ARG A 45 -4.33 0.50 5.59
N TYR A 46 -3.55 1.32 6.27
CA TYR A 46 -3.17 1.06 7.66
C TYR A 46 -4.40 0.75 8.52
N SER A 47 -4.38 -0.39 9.21
CA SER A 47 -5.50 -0.82 10.06
C SER A 47 -5.45 -0.13 11.42
N PHE A 48 -6.58 0.42 11.87
CA PHE A 48 -6.73 0.98 13.21
C PHE A 48 -6.36 -0.03 14.33
N LEU A 49 -6.64 -1.31 14.10
CA LEU A 49 -6.32 -2.38 15.04
C LEU A 49 -4.81 -2.64 15.18
N ALA A 50 -3.97 -2.11 14.29
CA ALA A 50 -2.51 -2.23 14.43
C ALA A 50 -2.00 -1.53 15.70
N ASP A 51 -2.71 -0.51 16.15
CA ASP A 51 -2.43 0.22 17.39
C ASP A 51 -3.14 -0.37 18.64
N ALA A 52 -3.77 -1.55 18.50
CA ALA A 52 -4.54 -2.17 19.59
C ALA A 52 -3.74 -2.32 20.89
N HIS A 53 -2.43 -2.60 20.79
CA HIS A 53 -1.56 -2.70 21.98
C HIS A 53 -1.48 -1.38 22.76
N LEU A 54 -1.47 -0.23 22.08
CA LEU A 54 -1.47 1.08 22.72
C LEU A 54 -2.81 1.37 23.40
N TRP A 55 -3.91 0.96 22.77
CA TRP A 55 -5.25 1.08 23.34
C TRP A 55 -5.44 0.20 24.57
N ILE A 56 -4.88 -1.01 24.56
CA ILE A 56 -4.89 -1.91 25.73
C ILE A 56 -4.07 -1.30 26.87
N LEU A 57 -2.87 -0.82 26.61
CA LEU A 57 -2.03 -0.16 27.62
C LEU A 57 -2.70 1.08 28.18
N TRP A 58 -3.30 1.89 27.33
CA TRP A 58 -4.04 3.07 27.77
C TRP A 58 -5.26 2.70 28.64
N SER A 59 -6.04 1.68 28.27
CA SER A 59 -7.21 1.24 29.06
C SER A 59 -6.82 0.69 30.43
N LEU A 60 -5.70 -0.04 30.52
CA LEU A 60 -5.13 -0.47 31.81
C LEU A 60 -4.70 0.72 32.65
N PHE A 61 -4.03 1.70 32.06
CA PHE A 61 -3.64 2.93 32.76
C PHE A 61 -4.87 3.71 33.25
N ALA A 62 -5.88 3.90 32.39
CA ALA A 62 -7.11 4.59 32.74
C ALA A 62 -7.89 3.88 33.87
N GLY A 63 -7.92 2.54 33.83
CA GLY A 63 -8.51 1.71 34.91
C GLY A 63 -7.77 1.85 36.23
N ALA A 64 -6.44 1.80 36.18
CA ALA A 64 -5.61 2.01 37.39
C ALA A 64 -5.77 3.42 37.97
N ALA A 65 -5.81 4.43 37.10
CA ALA A 65 -6.02 5.81 37.52
C ALA A 65 -7.40 6.00 38.15
N LEU A 66 -8.44 5.40 37.56
CA LEU A 66 -9.80 5.43 38.14
C LEU A 66 -9.85 4.73 39.50
N PHE A 67 -9.23 3.57 39.60
CA PHE A 67 -9.15 2.83 40.89
C PHE A 67 -8.44 3.64 41.99
N ALA A 68 -7.31 4.27 41.63
CA ALA A 68 -6.57 5.16 42.52
C ALA A 68 -7.41 6.37 42.94
N ALA A 69 -8.15 6.96 42.00
CA ALA A 69 -9.04 8.07 42.27
C ALA A 69 -10.14 7.70 43.29
N LEU A 70 -10.75 6.54 43.11
CA LEU A 70 -11.82 6.07 44.00
C LEU A 70 -11.32 5.74 45.42
N LYS A 71 -10.08 5.21 45.54
CA LYS A 71 -9.54 4.79 46.85
C LYS A 71 -8.82 5.90 47.65
N TRP A 72 -8.08 6.76 46.93
CA TRP A 72 -7.08 7.62 47.55
C TRP A 72 -7.40 9.12 47.42
N LEU A 73 -8.10 9.54 46.39
CA LEU A 73 -8.47 10.93 46.26
C LEU A 73 -9.81 11.21 46.96
N LYS A 74 -9.73 11.99 48.04
CA LYS A 74 -10.91 12.70 48.52
C LYS A 74 -11.19 13.81 47.52
N LEU A 75 -11.95 13.50 46.46
CA LEU A 75 -12.33 14.40 45.36
C LEU A 75 -13.21 15.60 45.83
N GLY A 76 -12.81 16.22 46.95
CA GLY A 76 -13.54 17.36 47.51
C GLY A 76 -13.44 18.63 46.68
N GLU A 77 -12.33 18.82 45.97
CA GLU A 77 -12.10 20.04 45.19
C GLU A 77 -12.42 19.85 43.72
N ALA A 78 -13.29 20.72 43.16
CA ALA A 78 -13.76 20.62 41.81
C ALA A 78 -12.62 20.66 40.74
N TRP A 79 -11.55 21.43 40.98
CA TRP A 79 -10.42 21.53 40.07
C TRP A 79 -9.63 20.22 39.93
N MET A 80 -9.49 19.42 40.99
CA MET A 80 -8.82 18.11 40.95
C MET A 80 -9.55 17.14 40.01
N ARG A 81 -10.88 17.18 39.99
CA ARG A 81 -11.69 16.36 39.05
C ARG A 81 -11.37 16.70 37.60
N TRP A 82 -11.25 17.98 37.24
CA TRP A 82 -10.90 18.40 35.90
C TRP A 82 -9.48 18.00 35.51
N VAL A 83 -8.50 18.08 36.42
CA VAL A 83 -7.14 17.58 36.17
C VAL A 83 -7.15 16.08 35.88
N TYR A 84 -7.93 15.30 36.64
CA TYR A 84 -8.05 13.86 36.42
C TYR A 84 -8.68 13.51 35.07
N VAL A 85 -9.79 14.17 34.76
CA VAL A 85 -10.46 14.01 33.47
C VAL A 85 -9.52 14.37 32.32
N GLY A 86 -8.77 15.46 32.43
CA GLY A 86 -7.77 15.85 31.44
C GLY A 86 -6.66 14.82 31.31
N ALA A 87 -6.11 14.30 32.40
CA ALA A 87 -5.04 13.29 32.41
C ALA A 87 -5.44 11.98 31.71
N VAL A 88 -6.73 11.62 31.75
CA VAL A 88 -7.24 10.43 31.06
C VAL A 88 -7.65 10.73 29.63
N LEU A 89 -8.36 11.84 29.38
CA LEU A 89 -8.90 12.14 28.04
C LEU A 89 -7.85 12.62 27.06
N LEU A 90 -6.84 13.41 27.47
CA LEU A 90 -5.83 13.93 26.55
C LEU A 90 -5.00 12.83 25.87
N PRO A 91 -4.47 11.80 26.58
CA PRO A 91 -3.78 10.71 25.93
C PRO A 91 -4.70 9.87 25.02
N ALA A 92 -5.97 9.68 25.40
CA ALA A 92 -6.94 8.99 24.55
C ALA A 92 -7.18 9.73 23.25
N LEU A 93 -7.39 11.03 23.33
CA LEU A 93 -7.59 11.89 22.15
C LEU A 93 -6.35 11.88 21.26
N TRP A 94 -5.16 11.95 21.85
CA TRP A 94 -3.89 11.86 21.12
C TRP A 94 -3.74 10.51 20.40
N LEU A 95 -4.01 9.38 21.07
CA LEU A 95 -3.98 8.05 20.48
C LEU A 95 -4.99 7.94 19.32
N LEU A 96 -6.22 8.42 19.51
CA LEU A 96 -7.26 8.42 18.49
C LEU A 96 -6.81 9.22 17.27
N LEU A 97 -6.38 10.45 17.49
CA LEU A 97 -5.96 11.34 16.41
C LEU A 97 -4.77 10.77 15.64
N SER A 98 -3.76 10.24 16.34
CA SER A 98 -2.58 9.62 15.72
C SER A 98 -2.94 8.38 14.90
N SER A 99 -3.88 7.55 15.36
CA SER A 99 -4.34 6.38 14.62
C SER A 99 -5.15 6.76 13.37
N ILE A 100 -5.99 7.81 13.47
CA ILE A 100 -6.72 8.35 12.32
C ILE A 100 -5.75 8.91 11.28
N ILE A 101 -4.77 9.72 11.71
CA ILE A 101 -3.74 10.30 10.84
C ILE A 101 -2.99 9.18 10.10
N ARG A 102 -2.51 8.16 10.81
CA ARG A 102 -1.81 7.02 10.17
C ARG A 102 -2.69 6.31 9.13
N ARG A 103 -3.95 6.07 9.44
CA ARG A 103 -4.88 5.41 8.51
C ARG A 103 -5.13 6.22 7.24
N ILE A 104 -5.18 7.54 7.34
CA ILE A 104 -5.40 8.42 6.18
C ILE A 104 -4.10 8.61 5.40
N SER A 105 -2.96 8.65 6.11
CA SER A 105 -1.65 8.93 5.52
C SER A 105 -1.06 7.80 4.72
N VAL A 106 -1.41 6.53 5.02
CA VAL A 106 -0.72 5.38 4.44
C VAL A 106 -1.68 4.55 3.61
N ARG A 107 -1.33 4.37 2.34
CA ARG A 107 -2.05 3.52 1.38
C ARG A 107 -1.08 2.57 0.71
N TYR A 108 -1.52 1.34 0.55
CA TYR A 108 -0.79 0.30 -0.17
C TYR A 108 -1.61 -0.14 -1.37
N ARG A 109 -0.96 -0.27 -2.53
CA ARG A 109 -1.60 -0.72 -3.75
C ARG A 109 -0.69 -1.72 -4.45
N LEU A 110 -1.18 -2.92 -4.66
CA LEU A 110 -0.53 -3.96 -5.45
C LEU A 110 -1.15 -3.99 -6.85
N SER A 111 -0.33 -3.83 -7.86
CA SER A 111 -0.71 -4.03 -9.25
C SER A 111 -0.07 -5.30 -9.80
N THR A 112 -0.37 -5.63 -11.06
CA THR A 112 0.23 -6.76 -11.77
C THR A 112 1.74 -6.64 -11.95
N HIS A 113 2.32 -5.44 -11.87
CA HIS A 113 3.72 -5.16 -12.17
C HIS A 113 4.50 -4.60 -11.00
N ARG A 114 3.83 -3.78 -10.16
CA ARG A 114 4.48 -2.96 -9.13
C ARG A 114 3.70 -2.98 -7.84
N LEU A 115 4.40 -2.75 -6.76
CA LEU A 115 3.84 -2.45 -5.45
C LEU A 115 4.08 -0.98 -5.15
N PHE A 116 3.00 -0.26 -4.84
CA PHE A 116 3.03 1.16 -4.46
C PHE A 116 2.77 1.29 -2.97
N LYS A 117 3.60 2.09 -2.32
CA LYS A 117 3.40 2.57 -0.95
C LYS A 117 3.31 4.09 -1.00
N GLU A 118 2.16 4.61 -0.67
CA GLU A 118 1.91 6.05 -0.59
C GLU A 118 1.88 6.46 0.87
N GLU A 119 2.68 7.44 1.25
CA GLU A 119 2.77 7.97 2.61
C GLU A 119 2.64 9.49 2.60
N GLY A 120 1.88 10.02 3.58
CA GLY A 120 1.76 11.44 3.87
C GLY A 120 0.42 12.05 3.48
N ILE A 121 0.05 13.12 4.20
CA ILE A 121 -1.18 13.91 3.98
C ILE A 121 -0.85 15.24 3.29
N LEU A 122 0.08 16.00 3.83
CA LEU A 122 0.50 17.32 3.31
C LEU A 122 1.64 17.19 2.29
N SER A 123 2.58 16.28 2.56
CA SER A 123 3.66 15.93 1.63
C SER A 123 3.50 14.47 1.28
N ARG A 124 3.24 14.17 0.01
CA ARG A 124 3.04 12.80 -0.48
C ARG A 124 4.36 12.22 -0.94
N ARG A 125 4.76 11.11 -0.34
CA ARG A 125 5.86 10.28 -0.82
C ARG A 125 5.27 9.00 -1.42
N ILE A 126 5.67 8.68 -2.63
CA ILE A 126 5.27 7.44 -3.29
C ILE A 126 6.55 6.62 -3.48
N SER A 127 6.62 5.47 -2.84
CA SER A 127 7.65 4.45 -3.10
C SER A 127 7.03 3.37 -3.97
N GLU A 128 7.68 3.05 -5.07
CA GLU A 128 7.26 1.97 -5.96
C GLU A 128 8.37 0.92 -6.07
N ILE A 129 7.97 -0.34 -6.03
CA ILE A 129 8.87 -1.47 -6.18
C ILE A 129 8.35 -2.37 -7.28
N GLU A 130 9.23 -2.70 -8.23
CA GLU A 130 8.94 -3.69 -9.26
C GLU A 130 8.93 -5.09 -8.67
N LEU A 131 7.87 -5.87 -8.93
CA LEU A 131 7.72 -7.22 -8.39
C LEU A 131 8.84 -8.18 -8.86
N MET A 132 9.51 -7.89 -9.97
CA MET A 132 10.64 -8.67 -10.46
C MET A 132 11.89 -8.52 -9.59
N ARG A 133 12.03 -7.40 -8.87
CA ARG A 133 13.17 -7.12 -8.00
C ARG A 133 12.97 -7.60 -6.55
N VAL A 134 11.82 -8.20 -6.26
CA VAL A 134 11.52 -8.75 -4.94
C VAL A 134 12.22 -10.10 -4.79
N ASP A 135 13.13 -10.20 -3.84
CA ASP A 135 13.89 -11.44 -3.57
C ASP A 135 13.22 -12.28 -2.50
N ASP A 136 12.86 -11.68 -1.37
CA ASP A 136 12.27 -12.39 -0.24
C ASP A 136 11.09 -11.64 0.37
N LEU A 137 10.17 -12.43 0.95
CA LEU A 137 8.96 -11.97 1.59
C LEU A 137 8.84 -12.59 2.98
N SER A 138 8.87 -11.77 4.00
CA SER A 138 8.67 -12.20 5.39
C SER A 138 7.45 -11.54 6.02
N VAL A 139 6.84 -12.23 6.98
CA VAL A 139 5.74 -11.72 7.79
C VAL A 139 6.15 -11.74 9.25
N SER A 140 5.95 -10.64 9.95
CA SER A 140 6.13 -10.55 11.39
C SER A 140 4.84 -10.13 12.08
N GLN A 141 4.51 -10.82 13.15
CA GLN A 141 3.34 -10.56 13.98
C GLN A 141 3.70 -10.72 15.45
N ASN A 142 3.36 -9.75 16.27
CA ASN A 142 3.38 -9.88 17.71
C ASN A 142 2.18 -10.68 18.21
N LEU A 143 2.21 -11.17 19.46
CA LEU A 143 1.10 -11.95 20.03
C LEU A 143 -0.26 -11.24 19.92
N ILE A 144 -0.30 -9.95 20.24
CA ILE A 144 -1.52 -9.14 20.14
C ILE A 144 -1.96 -9.00 18.67
N GLN A 145 -1.02 -8.72 17.78
CA GLN A 145 -1.28 -8.60 16.33
C GLN A 145 -1.81 -9.91 15.73
N ARG A 146 -1.31 -11.05 16.24
CA ARG A 146 -1.77 -12.37 15.80
C ARG A 146 -3.22 -12.64 16.18
N VAL A 147 -3.65 -12.22 17.37
CA VAL A 147 -5.05 -12.35 17.80
C VAL A 147 -6.00 -11.56 16.90
N PHE A 148 -5.57 -10.38 16.43
CA PHE A 148 -6.36 -9.51 15.54
C PHE A 148 -6.10 -9.76 14.06
N ASP A 149 -5.29 -10.79 13.72
CA ASP A 149 -4.86 -11.11 12.36
C ASP A 149 -4.30 -9.90 11.59
N ILE A 150 -3.41 -9.17 12.27
CA ILE A 150 -2.71 -8.00 11.73
C ILE A 150 -1.21 -8.27 11.77
N GLY A 151 -0.45 -7.65 10.88
CA GLY A 151 0.99 -7.80 10.89
C GLY A 151 1.72 -6.81 9.99
N VAL A 152 3.01 -7.09 9.88
CA VAL A 152 3.92 -6.38 9.00
C VAL A 152 4.42 -7.36 7.95
N VAL A 153 4.27 -7.00 6.68
CA VAL A 153 4.87 -7.72 5.57
C VAL A 153 6.12 -6.96 5.14
N THR A 154 7.25 -7.63 5.21
CA THR A 154 8.54 -7.08 4.80
C THR A 154 8.96 -7.69 3.47
N LEU A 155 9.25 -6.83 2.51
CA LEU A 155 9.78 -7.18 1.20
C LEU A 155 11.27 -6.82 1.19
N MET A 156 12.12 -7.77 0.81
CA MET A 156 13.52 -7.53 0.49
C MET A 156 13.66 -7.43 -1.03
N THR A 157 14.35 -6.37 -1.49
CA THR A 157 14.50 -6.09 -2.91
C THR A 157 15.96 -5.88 -3.27
N THR A 158 16.32 -6.14 -4.53
CA THR A 158 17.63 -5.79 -5.10
C THR A 158 17.74 -4.32 -5.48
N ASP A 159 16.71 -3.51 -5.18
CA ASP A 159 16.77 -2.08 -5.46
C ASP A 159 17.70 -1.36 -4.48
N THR A 160 18.64 -0.58 -5.03
CA THR A 160 19.62 0.16 -4.22
C THR A 160 18.98 1.33 -3.47
N THR A 161 17.85 1.84 -3.93
CA THR A 161 17.17 3.00 -3.34
C THR A 161 16.33 2.59 -2.13
N ASP A 162 15.59 1.50 -2.25
CA ASP A 162 14.71 0.97 -1.19
C ASP A 162 14.95 -0.55 -1.04
N PRO A 163 16.05 -0.98 -0.40
CA PRO A 163 16.39 -2.41 -0.28
C PRO A 163 15.41 -3.19 0.60
N ARG A 164 14.65 -2.48 1.43
CA ARG A 164 13.67 -3.06 2.34
C ARG A 164 12.42 -2.21 2.40
N LEU A 165 11.30 -2.76 1.92
CA LEU A 165 9.99 -2.14 2.06
C LEU A 165 9.17 -2.86 3.13
N GLU A 166 8.67 -2.11 4.11
CA GLU A 166 7.77 -2.62 5.14
C GLU A 166 6.36 -2.10 4.95
N ILE A 167 5.42 -3.03 4.95
CA ILE A 167 3.99 -2.76 4.85
C ILE A 167 3.38 -3.02 6.23
N HIS A 168 3.15 -1.95 6.99
CA HIS A 168 2.69 -2.02 8.37
C HIS A 168 1.17 -2.03 8.48
N GLY A 169 0.67 -2.73 9.49
CA GLY A 169 -0.72 -2.65 9.91
C GLY A 169 -1.73 -3.24 8.93
N ILE A 170 -1.33 -4.23 8.17
CA ILE A 170 -2.18 -4.92 7.19
C ILE A 170 -2.98 -6.02 7.88
N ARG A 171 -4.23 -6.17 7.45
CA ARG A 171 -5.07 -7.32 7.81
C ARG A 171 -4.70 -8.52 6.96
N HIS A 172 -4.82 -9.72 7.55
CA HIS A 172 -4.51 -11.00 6.89
C HIS A 172 -3.12 -11.02 6.23
N PRO A 173 -2.03 -10.69 6.96
CA PRO A 173 -0.72 -10.45 6.37
C PRO A 173 -0.15 -11.68 5.65
N VAL A 174 -0.52 -12.89 6.09
CA VAL A 174 -0.13 -14.15 5.43
C VAL A 174 -0.78 -14.25 4.05
N GLN A 175 -2.06 -13.91 3.93
CA GLN A 175 -2.76 -13.93 2.63
C GLN A 175 -2.18 -12.88 1.68
N VAL A 176 -1.91 -11.67 2.20
CA VAL A 176 -1.29 -10.59 1.40
C VAL A 176 0.09 -11.02 0.91
N LYS A 177 0.91 -11.65 1.77
CA LYS A 177 2.21 -12.21 1.37
C LYS A 177 2.05 -13.23 0.24
N GLU A 178 1.08 -14.14 0.33
CA GLU A 178 0.86 -15.14 -0.72
C GLU A 178 0.34 -14.51 -2.02
N HIS A 179 -0.50 -13.46 -1.96
CA HIS A 179 -0.90 -12.70 -3.14
C HIS A 179 0.31 -12.06 -3.82
N ILE A 180 1.19 -11.40 -3.07
CA ILE A 180 2.41 -10.80 -3.62
C ILE A 180 3.30 -11.88 -4.23
N ARG A 181 3.51 -12.99 -3.52
CA ARG A 181 4.34 -14.13 -3.97
C ARG A 181 3.82 -14.72 -5.28
N ALA A 182 2.52 -14.92 -5.39
CA ALA A 182 1.90 -15.43 -6.61
C ALA A 182 2.15 -14.52 -7.81
N GLN A 183 2.08 -13.19 -7.62
CA GLN A 183 2.37 -12.22 -8.69
C GLN A 183 3.86 -12.22 -9.07
N VAL A 184 4.77 -12.28 -8.09
CA VAL A 184 6.22 -12.39 -8.33
C VAL A 184 6.53 -13.63 -9.15
N GLN A 185 5.98 -14.80 -8.78
CA GLN A 185 6.20 -16.04 -9.50
C GLN A 185 5.62 -15.99 -10.92
N LYS A 186 4.40 -15.49 -11.08
CA LYS A 186 3.76 -15.33 -12.40
C LYS A 186 4.60 -14.46 -13.33
N ARG A 187 5.25 -13.43 -12.79
CA ARG A 187 6.13 -12.56 -13.56
C ARG A 187 7.42 -13.25 -13.94
N ARG A 188 8.11 -13.88 -12.99
CA ARG A 188 9.37 -14.61 -13.24
C ARG A 188 9.19 -15.69 -14.31
N SER A 189 8.11 -16.48 -14.25
CA SER A 189 7.84 -17.53 -15.25
C SER A 189 7.60 -16.98 -16.65
N ARG A 190 6.98 -15.81 -16.80
CA ARG A 190 6.77 -15.18 -18.11
C ARG A 190 8.07 -14.71 -18.75
N THR A 191 8.98 -14.14 -17.95
CA THR A 191 10.28 -13.67 -18.48
C THR A 191 11.11 -14.82 -19.00
N LEU A 192 11.17 -15.93 -18.25
CA LEU A 192 11.91 -17.13 -18.66
C LEU A 192 11.38 -17.74 -19.98
N ASN A 193 10.06 -17.72 -20.19
CA ASN A 193 9.45 -18.22 -21.42
C ASN A 193 9.73 -17.33 -22.65
N VAL A 194 9.97 -16.02 -22.44
CA VAL A 194 10.32 -15.09 -23.56
C VAL A 194 11.79 -15.23 -23.93
N GLU A 195 12.69 -15.53 -22.99
CA GLU A 195 14.12 -15.74 -23.27
C GLU A 195 14.43 -17.09 -23.93
N SER A 196 13.46 -18.02 -23.91
CA SER A 196 13.61 -19.36 -24.50
C SER A 196 13.10 -19.48 -25.95
N LEU A 197 12.59 -18.40 -26.55
CA LEU A 197 12.11 -18.30 -27.93
C LEU A 197 13.09 -17.55 -28.80
#